data_d819ecabab9e9b441735586043db6ec1
#
_entry.id   d819ecabab9e9b441735586043db6ec1
#
_cell.length_a   1.000
_cell.length_b   1.000
_cell.length_c   1.000
_cell.angle_alpha   90.00
_cell.angle_beta   90.00
_cell.angle_gamma   90.00
#
_symmetry.space_group_name_H-M   'P 1'
#
loop_
_entity.id
_entity.type
_entity.pdbx_description
1 polymer ?
#
loop_
_entity_poly.entity_id
_entity_poly.type
_entity_poly.pdbx_seq_one_letter_code
_entity_poly.pdbx_strand_id
1 'polypeptide(L)'
;GVVDLLNEMADRTFRKHQAFTIAELFNWRKEDLESYIGDEGCFSSIFDFAETVINASPNGWYDQKPVEPEQYKQTVFDVQKSVGDVGYMANIIENHDESRGVSRYIPEGERSTEAKKMLGGLSFMLRGLPFLYQGQELGMENCAFPSIEAIDDVSSRDEYQRCLKVGLNEEEALKVVSHYSRDNGRTPFQWNDEKNGGFTTGTPWLMVNPQYKDINAASQIGKEGSIYEFYKSMIALRRDDRYEDTIVYGVTEPVLEDQKDIMAYFRRGEKQDILVIGNFRDEAAEVEIPELKGKTCQVLLNNGGTCMAVDGKVKLEALQGVVFEVKLTKKRTVV
;
A
#
# COMPACT_ATOMS: atom_id res chain seq x y z
N GLY A 1 8.37 -29.88 12.11
CA GLY A 1 8.97 -28.55 11.90
C GLY A 1 8.08 -27.44 12.43
N VAL A 2 8.35 -26.18 12.05
CA VAL A 2 7.55 -25.02 12.54
C VAL A 2 6.07 -25.15 12.12
N VAL A 3 5.81 -25.61 10.90
CA VAL A 3 4.45 -25.81 10.38
C VAL A 3 3.67 -26.83 11.22
N ASP A 4 4.31 -27.93 11.66
CA ASP A 4 3.63 -28.93 12.51
C ASP A 4 3.21 -28.32 13.85
N LEU A 5 4.09 -27.52 14.46
CA LEU A 5 3.78 -26.80 15.71
C LEU A 5 2.64 -25.79 15.53
N LEU A 6 2.67 -25.04 14.43
CA LEU A 6 1.62 -24.06 14.11
C LEU A 6 0.28 -24.75 13.84
N ASN A 7 0.27 -25.90 13.16
CA ASN A 7 -0.94 -26.69 12.99
C ASN A 7 -1.47 -27.25 14.32
N GLU A 8 -0.60 -27.79 15.19
CA GLU A 8 -1.02 -28.20 16.52
C GLU A 8 -1.64 -27.05 17.33
N MET A 9 -1.05 -25.86 17.26
CA MET A 9 -1.59 -24.66 17.87
C MET A 9 -2.97 -24.29 17.28
N ALA A 10 -3.08 -24.31 15.94
CA ALA A 10 -4.32 -24.02 15.25
C ALA A 10 -5.44 -24.99 15.64
N ASP A 11 -5.16 -26.32 15.69
CA ASP A 11 -6.11 -27.35 16.09
C ASP A 11 -6.57 -27.23 17.54
N ARG A 12 -5.67 -26.82 18.42
CA ARG A 12 -5.98 -26.66 19.84
C ARG A 12 -6.72 -25.36 20.17
N THR A 13 -6.61 -24.33 19.32
CA THR A 13 -7.11 -22.98 19.57
C THR A 13 -7.98 -22.45 18.41
N PHE A 14 -7.39 -21.97 17.35
CA PHE A 14 -8.03 -21.15 16.31
C PHE A 14 -9.20 -21.86 15.61
N ARG A 15 -8.97 -23.10 15.13
CA ARG A 15 -9.97 -23.87 14.38
C ARG A 15 -11.21 -24.17 15.21
N LYS A 16 -11.04 -24.43 16.53
CA LYS A 16 -12.16 -24.68 17.45
C LYS A 16 -13.10 -23.50 17.60
N HIS A 17 -12.57 -22.30 17.43
CA HIS A 17 -13.33 -21.06 17.62
C HIS A 17 -13.66 -20.38 16.28
N GLN A 18 -13.33 -21.01 15.16
CA GLN A 18 -13.46 -20.41 13.81
C GLN A 18 -12.84 -19.01 13.76
N ALA A 19 -11.70 -18.84 14.44
CA ALA A 19 -11.03 -17.55 14.55
C ALA A 19 -10.40 -17.17 13.20
N PHE A 20 -10.61 -15.93 12.79
CA PHE A 20 -9.83 -15.33 11.71
C PHE A 20 -8.44 -14.97 12.25
N THR A 21 -7.40 -15.45 11.59
CA THR A 21 -6.02 -15.30 12.06
C THR A 21 -5.13 -14.75 10.97
N ILE A 22 -4.21 -13.85 11.36
CA ILE A 22 -3.21 -13.30 10.43
C ILE A 22 -1.85 -13.44 11.10
N ALA A 23 -0.88 -13.96 10.33
CA ALA A 23 0.49 -14.11 10.81
C ALA A 23 1.42 -13.06 10.20
N GLU A 24 2.47 -12.72 10.95
CA GLU A 24 3.65 -12.05 10.43
C GLU A 24 4.66 -13.11 10.01
N LEU A 25 4.89 -13.20 8.72
CA LEU A 25 5.81 -14.17 8.14
C LEU A 25 6.71 -13.48 7.12
N PHE A 26 8.01 -13.40 7.47
CA PHE A 26 9.02 -12.85 6.58
C PHE A 26 9.67 -13.96 5.75
N ASN A 27 10.13 -13.61 4.54
CA ASN A 27 10.89 -14.52 3.67
C ASN A 27 10.20 -15.86 3.39
N TRP A 28 8.88 -15.84 3.25
CA TRP A 28 8.12 -17.01 2.85
C TRP A 28 8.53 -17.45 1.43
N ARG A 29 8.44 -18.74 1.17
CA ARG A 29 8.66 -19.31 -0.15
C ARG A 29 7.33 -19.71 -0.75
N LYS A 30 7.20 -19.60 -2.07
CA LYS A 30 5.97 -19.95 -2.79
C LYS A 30 5.47 -21.37 -2.45
N GLU A 31 6.38 -22.33 -2.39
CA GLU A 31 6.09 -23.71 -2.08
C GLU A 31 5.58 -23.97 -0.65
N ASP A 32 5.80 -23.02 0.24
CA ASP A 32 5.36 -23.13 1.64
C ASP A 32 4.00 -22.42 1.90
N LEU A 33 3.54 -21.57 0.98
CA LEU A 33 2.34 -20.73 1.16
C LEU A 33 1.10 -21.55 1.49
N GLU A 34 0.88 -22.67 0.79
CA GLU A 34 -0.29 -23.54 1.02
C GLU A 34 -0.36 -24.05 2.46
N SER A 35 0.80 -24.30 3.08
CA SER A 35 0.87 -24.71 4.49
C SER A 35 0.49 -23.61 5.47
N TYR A 36 0.58 -22.35 5.05
CA TYR A 36 0.26 -21.19 5.91
C TYR A 36 -1.14 -20.64 5.68
N ILE A 37 -1.57 -20.47 4.41
CA ILE A 37 -2.80 -19.74 4.04
C ILE A 37 -3.71 -20.48 3.05
N GLY A 38 -3.37 -21.69 2.63
CA GLY A 38 -4.24 -22.54 1.83
C GLY A 38 -5.43 -23.07 2.62
N ASP A 39 -6.26 -23.90 1.97
CA ASP A 39 -7.48 -24.45 2.57
C ASP A 39 -7.22 -25.18 3.90
N GLU A 40 -6.09 -25.90 3.99
CA GLU A 40 -5.62 -26.58 5.19
C GLU A 40 -4.54 -25.79 5.96
N GLY A 41 -4.33 -24.54 5.59
CA GLY A 41 -3.33 -23.66 6.19
C GLY A 41 -3.56 -23.41 7.68
N CYS A 42 -2.48 -23.13 8.41
CA CYS A 42 -2.55 -22.87 9.84
C CYS A 42 -3.06 -21.45 10.20
N PHE A 43 -3.12 -20.54 9.23
CA PHE A 43 -3.64 -19.19 9.36
C PHE A 43 -4.64 -18.85 8.26
N SER A 44 -5.50 -17.88 8.51
CA SER A 44 -6.44 -17.36 7.51
C SER A 44 -5.76 -16.48 6.48
N SER A 45 -4.69 -15.77 6.87
CA SER A 45 -3.90 -14.86 6.04
C SER A 45 -2.53 -14.63 6.64
N ILE A 46 -1.62 -14.07 5.84
CA ILE A 46 -0.33 -13.52 6.28
C ILE A 46 -0.18 -12.11 5.76
N PHE A 47 0.56 -11.25 6.48
CA PHE A 47 0.90 -9.93 5.97
C PHE A 47 1.86 -10.01 4.79
N ASP A 48 1.61 -9.17 3.79
CA ASP A 48 2.55 -8.94 2.70
C ASP A 48 3.59 -7.90 3.14
N PHE A 49 4.80 -8.37 3.42
CA PHE A 49 5.94 -7.53 3.79
C PHE A 49 6.98 -7.42 2.67
N ALA A 50 6.68 -7.92 1.47
CA ALA A 50 7.64 -7.91 0.38
C ALA A 50 8.05 -6.47 0.01
N GLU A 51 7.08 -5.56 -0.02
CA GLU A 51 7.34 -4.16 -0.33
C GLU A 51 8.15 -3.46 0.75
N THR A 52 8.04 -3.88 2.01
CA THR A 52 8.74 -3.23 3.14
C THR A 52 10.23 -3.49 3.13
N VAL A 53 10.68 -4.50 2.41
CA VAL A 53 12.09 -4.90 2.34
C VAL A 53 12.76 -4.66 0.98
N ILE A 54 12.05 -4.04 0.01
CA ILE A 54 12.55 -3.81 -1.36
C ILE A 54 13.96 -3.19 -1.38
N ASN A 55 14.20 -2.20 -0.55
CA ASN A 55 15.45 -1.45 -0.49
C ASN A 55 16.30 -1.75 0.74
N ALA A 56 16.00 -2.84 1.46
CA ALA A 56 16.78 -3.22 2.64
C ALA A 56 18.23 -3.48 2.28
N SER A 57 19.16 -2.94 3.10
CA SER A 57 20.60 -3.15 2.96
C SER A 57 21.17 -3.86 4.18
N PRO A 58 22.05 -4.87 3.99
CA PRO A 58 22.77 -5.49 5.09
C PRO A 58 23.74 -4.53 5.80
N ASN A 59 24.09 -3.42 5.14
CA ASN A 59 24.97 -2.40 5.70
C ASN A 59 24.24 -1.45 6.67
N GLY A 60 22.91 -1.42 6.67
CA GLY A 60 22.08 -0.55 7.50
C GLY A 60 21.35 0.52 6.70
N TRP A 61 20.60 1.37 7.40
CA TRP A 61 19.72 2.35 6.78
C TRP A 61 20.43 3.42 5.95
N TYR A 62 21.66 3.78 6.32
CA TYR A 62 22.46 4.77 5.56
C TYR A 62 22.79 4.32 4.12
N ASP A 63 22.76 3.03 3.86
CA ASP A 63 23.07 2.44 2.55
C ASP A 63 21.81 2.13 1.72
N GLN A 64 20.62 2.30 2.28
CA GLN A 64 19.37 2.10 1.55
C GLN A 64 19.19 3.17 0.49
N LYS A 65 18.64 2.78 -0.66
CA LYS A 65 18.30 3.68 -1.74
C LYS A 65 16.78 3.95 -1.74
N PRO A 66 16.32 5.08 -2.28
CA PRO A 66 14.90 5.28 -2.52
C PRO A 66 14.29 4.11 -3.31
N VAL A 67 13.05 3.78 -3.01
CA VAL A 67 12.33 2.75 -3.76
C VAL A 67 11.89 3.35 -5.11
N GLU A 68 12.34 2.74 -6.20
CA GLU A 68 11.93 3.14 -7.53
C GLU A 68 10.54 2.54 -7.87
N PRO A 69 9.69 3.25 -8.65
CA PRO A 69 8.38 2.75 -9.05
C PRO A 69 8.41 1.36 -9.69
N GLU A 70 9.45 1.06 -10.48
CA GLU A 70 9.62 -0.25 -11.11
C GLU A 70 9.87 -1.36 -10.09
N GLN A 71 10.64 -1.08 -9.03
CA GLN A 71 10.88 -2.05 -7.97
C GLN A 71 9.59 -2.36 -7.21
N TYR A 72 8.82 -1.32 -6.87
CA TYR A 72 7.52 -1.48 -6.22
C TYR A 72 6.56 -2.31 -7.10
N LYS A 73 6.38 -1.93 -8.37
CA LYS A 73 5.53 -2.63 -9.33
C LYS A 73 5.91 -4.11 -9.45
N GLN A 74 7.19 -4.39 -9.68
CA GLN A 74 7.67 -5.76 -9.86
C GLN A 74 7.44 -6.60 -8.61
N THR A 75 7.78 -6.07 -7.43
CA THR A 75 7.57 -6.77 -6.16
C THR A 75 6.11 -7.12 -5.95
N VAL A 76 5.19 -6.16 -6.12
CA VAL A 76 3.75 -6.39 -6.01
C VAL A 76 3.28 -7.47 -6.98
N PHE A 77 3.71 -7.41 -8.24
CA PHE A 77 3.30 -8.39 -9.24
C PHE A 77 3.86 -9.79 -8.96
N ASP A 78 5.09 -9.89 -8.49
CA ASP A 78 5.70 -11.17 -8.12
C ASP A 78 4.96 -11.83 -6.94
N VAL A 79 4.55 -11.03 -5.95
CA VAL A 79 3.73 -11.52 -4.84
C VAL A 79 2.37 -11.98 -5.35
N GLN A 80 1.65 -11.15 -6.11
CA GLN A 80 0.32 -11.51 -6.62
C GLN A 80 0.35 -12.78 -7.50
N LYS A 81 1.37 -12.92 -8.35
CA LYS A 81 1.59 -14.14 -9.15
C LYS A 81 1.95 -15.36 -8.30
N SER A 82 2.71 -15.16 -7.22
CA SER A 82 3.15 -16.25 -6.35
C SER A 82 2.01 -16.78 -5.49
N VAL A 83 1.18 -15.88 -4.97
CA VAL A 83 -0.01 -16.24 -4.16
C VAL A 83 -1.08 -16.90 -5.04
N GLY A 84 -1.30 -16.38 -6.26
CA GLY A 84 -2.27 -16.93 -7.19
C GLY A 84 -3.64 -17.12 -6.54
N ASP A 85 -4.12 -18.36 -6.52
CA ASP A 85 -5.38 -18.81 -5.93
C ASP A 85 -5.24 -19.53 -4.58
N VAL A 86 -3.99 -19.70 -4.07
CA VAL A 86 -3.71 -20.41 -2.80
C VAL A 86 -4.46 -19.77 -1.62
N GLY A 87 -4.52 -18.44 -1.57
CA GLY A 87 -5.17 -17.75 -0.44
C GLY A 87 -5.27 -16.23 -0.65
N TYR A 88 -5.40 -15.51 0.45
CA TYR A 88 -5.47 -14.04 0.45
C TYR A 88 -4.43 -13.49 1.42
N MET A 89 -3.53 -12.64 0.92
CA MET A 89 -2.60 -11.92 1.78
C MET A 89 -3.23 -10.64 2.33
N ALA A 90 -2.77 -10.21 3.49
CA ALA A 90 -3.10 -8.91 4.06
C ALA A 90 -2.18 -7.86 3.43
N ASN A 91 -2.73 -7.11 2.46
CA ASN A 91 -2.00 -6.08 1.72
C ASN A 91 -1.85 -4.84 2.60
N ILE A 92 -0.62 -4.36 2.76
CA ILE A 92 -0.27 -3.15 3.51
C ILE A 92 0.71 -2.30 2.71
N ILE A 93 0.69 -0.99 2.92
CA ILE A 93 1.75 -0.08 2.48
C ILE A 93 2.46 0.59 3.65
N GLU A 94 1.90 0.51 4.84
CA GLU A 94 2.47 0.99 6.10
C GLU A 94 1.84 0.30 7.30
N ASN A 95 2.54 0.30 8.42
CA ASN A 95 2.08 -0.20 9.71
C ASN A 95 2.80 0.52 10.86
N HIS A 96 2.64 0.01 12.10
CA HIS A 96 3.28 0.57 13.29
C HIS A 96 4.78 0.23 13.42
N ASP A 97 5.31 -0.63 12.57
CA ASP A 97 6.72 -1.05 12.55
C ASP A 97 7.49 -0.50 11.34
N GLU A 98 6.85 0.39 10.58
CA GLU A 98 7.42 1.02 9.39
C GLU A 98 7.27 2.54 9.41
N SER A 99 8.06 3.22 8.60
CA SER A 99 7.84 4.62 8.27
C SER A 99 6.58 4.77 7.40
N ARG A 100 6.04 5.99 7.27
CA ARG A 100 4.83 6.22 6.48
C ARG A 100 5.01 5.81 5.02
N GLY A 101 4.05 5.05 4.48
CA GLY A 101 4.11 4.50 3.13
C GLY A 101 4.26 5.58 2.05
N VAL A 102 3.53 6.69 2.15
CA VAL A 102 3.67 7.81 1.21
C VAL A 102 5.07 8.42 1.23
N SER A 103 5.78 8.39 2.36
CA SER A 103 7.15 8.86 2.46
C SER A 103 8.19 7.84 2.01
N ARG A 104 7.83 6.58 1.99
CA ARG A 104 8.70 5.48 1.52
C ARG A 104 8.65 5.33 0.00
N TYR A 105 7.45 5.39 -0.59
CA TYR A 105 7.23 5.05 -2.00
C TYR A 105 7.07 6.26 -2.92
N ILE A 106 6.91 7.47 -2.39
CA ILE A 106 6.81 8.69 -3.17
C ILE A 106 7.97 9.61 -2.79
N PRO A 107 8.79 10.06 -3.76
CA PRO A 107 9.90 10.97 -3.50
C PRO A 107 9.45 12.24 -2.78
N GLU A 108 10.36 12.79 -1.96
CA GLU A 108 10.14 14.10 -1.36
C GLU A 108 9.98 15.17 -2.45
N GLY A 109 8.94 16.01 -2.32
CA GLY A 109 8.58 17.01 -3.35
C GLY A 109 7.56 16.53 -4.38
N GLU A 110 7.32 15.21 -4.50
CA GLU A 110 6.32 14.63 -5.41
C GLU A 110 5.06 14.12 -4.69
N ARG A 111 4.98 14.29 -3.36
CA ARG A 111 3.90 13.79 -2.50
C ARG A 111 2.62 14.63 -2.59
N SER A 112 2.17 14.85 -3.82
CA SER A 112 0.89 15.53 -4.06
C SER A 112 -0.31 14.71 -3.56
N THR A 113 -1.47 15.33 -3.46
CA THR A 113 -2.73 14.63 -3.16
C THR A 113 -3.00 13.51 -4.18
N GLU A 114 -2.72 13.76 -5.45
CA GLU A 114 -2.89 12.82 -6.55
C GLU A 114 -1.97 11.61 -6.40
N ALA A 115 -0.69 11.83 -6.13
CA ALA A 115 0.30 10.76 -5.94
C ALA A 115 -0.07 9.85 -4.75
N LYS A 116 -0.50 10.44 -3.62
CA LYS A 116 -0.94 9.69 -2.42
C LYS A 116 -2.19 8.84 -2.69
N LYS A 117 -3.16 9.39 -3.41
CA LYS A 117 -4.36 8.65 -3.83
C LYS A 117 -4.03 7.54 -4.82
N MET A 118 -3.14 7.80 -5.78
CA MET A 118 -2.69 6.80 -6.76
C MET A 118 -2.06 5.58 -6.05
N LEU A 119 -1.08 5.82 -5.17
CA LEU A 119 -0.45 4.75 -4.40
C LEU A 119 -1.48 3.96 -3.59
N GLY A 120 -2.38 4.65 -2.88
CA GLY A 120 -3.45 4.02 -2.12
C GLY A 120 -4.38 3.18 -3.01
N GLY A 121 -4.77 3.70 -4.18
CA GLY A 121 -5.65 3.02 -5.13
C GLY A 121 -5.02 1.76 -5.72
N LEU A 122 -3.76 1.85 -6.14
CA LEU A 122 -3.00 0.72 -6.69
C LEU A 122 -2.87 -0.43 -5.69
N SER A 123 -2.60 -0.13 -4.42
CA SER A 123 -2.49 -1.15 -3.38
C SER A 123 -3.84 -1.70 -2.95
N PHE A 124 -4.85 -0.83 -2.72
CA PHE A 124 -6.15 -1.23 -2.18
C PHE A 124 -6.95 -2.15 -3.12
N MET A 125 -6.76 -2.02 -4.43
CA MET A 125 -7.48 -2.79 -5.44
C MET A 125 -6.84 -4.15 -5.78
N LEU A 126 -5.70 -4.49 -5.20
CA LEU A 126 -5.08 -5.80 -5.33
C LEU A 126 -5.97 -6.91 -4.75
N ARG A 127 -5.78 -8.15 -5.23
CA ARG A 127 -6.37 -9.32 -4.60
C ARG A 127 -5.75 -9.52 -3.22
N GLY A 128 -6.59 -9.67 -2.20
CA GLY A 128 -6.15 -9.79 -0.81
C GLY A 128 -7.07 -9.05 0.14
N LEU A 129 -6.62 -8.91 1.37
CA LEU A 129 -7.31 -8.21 2.45
C LEU A 129 -6.62 -6.84 2.62
N PRO A 130 -7.21 -5.73 2.19
CA PRO A 130 -6.59 -4.42 2.36
C PRO A 130 -6.61 -4.02 3.84
N PHE A 131 -5.44 -3.76 4.40
CA PHE A 131 -5.27 -3.20 5.73
C PHE A 131 -4.88 -1.74 5.60
N LEU A 132 -5.71 -0.86 6.15
CA LEU A 132 -5.47 0.57 6.19
C LEU A 132 -4.93 0.92 7.56
N TYR A 133 -3.71 1.46 7.60
CA TYR A 133 -3.14 1.92 8.85
C TYR A 133 -3.62 3.34 9.16
N GLN A 134 -3.83 3.63 10.45
CA GLN A 134 -4.32 4.95 10.90
C GLN A 134 -3.46 6.09 10.37
N GLY A 135 -4.10 7.08 9.73
CA GLY A 135 -3.43 8.23 9.10
C GLY A 135 -3.06 8.02 7.64
N GLN A 136 -3.08 6.78 7.12
CA GLN A 136 -2.93 6.50 5.70
C GLN A 136 -4.04 7.16 4.89
N GLU A 137 -5.28 7.13 5.39
CA GLU A 137 -6.45 7.75 4.79
C GLU A 137 -6.40 9.29 4.77
N LEU A 138 -5.48 9.88 5.53
CA LEU A 138 -5.21 11.32 5.51
C LEU A 138 -3.97 11.66 4.66
N GLY A 139 -3.20 10.66 4.25
CA GLY A 139 -1.90 10.83 3.60
C GLY A 139 -0.86 11.43 4.55
N MET A 140 -0.86 11.03 5.84
CA MET A 140 0.17 11.40 6.80
C MET A 140 1.55 10.98 6.31
N GLU A 141 2.53 11.87 6.48
CA GLU A 141 3.91 11.69 6.05
C GLU A 141 4.85 11.47 7.24
N ASN A 142 6.10 11.14 6.96
CA ASN A 142 7.14 11.09 7.96
C ASN A 142 7.30 12.44 8.68
N CYS A 143 7.70 12.35 9.94
CA CYS A 143 8.03 13.50 10.76
C CYS A 143 9.55 13.78 10.70
N ALA A 144 9.93 15.03 10.53
CA ALA A 144 11.31 15.44 10.75
C ALA A 144 11.57 15.57 12.26
N PHE A 145 12.27 14.63 12.86
CA PHE A 145 12.63 14.67 14.28
C PHE A 145 13.72 15.72 14.52
N PRO A 146 13.61 16.55 15.57
CA PRO A 146 14.57 17.64 15.83
C PRO A 146 15.91 17.14 16.38
N SER A 147 15.94 15.96 16.97
CA SER A 147 17.13 15.33 17.52
C SER A 147 16.90 13.84 17.75
N ILE A 148 17.97 13.09 18.00
CA ILE A 148 17.87 11.64 18.27
C ILE A 148 17.12 11.35 19.59
N GLU A 149 17.12 12.25 20.56
CA GLU A 149 16.40 12.13 21.83
C GLU A 149 14.87 12.19 21.62
N ALA A 150 14.41 12.81 20.53
CA ALA A 150 12.99 12.85 20.18
C ALA A 150 12.47 11.54 19.57
N ILE A 151 13.37 10.61 19.25
CA ILE A 151 13.06 9.28 18.72
C ILE A 151 13.14 8.28 19.87
N ASP A 152 12.07 7.52 20.12
CA ASP A 152 12.00 6.50 21.16
C ASP A 152 12.32 5.09 20.67
N ASP A 153 12.20 4.86 19.37
CA ASP A 153 12.48 3.57 18.73
C ASP A 153 13.94 3.14 18.89
N VAL A 154 14.15 1.97 19.53
CA VAL A 154 15.47 1.41 19.79
C VAL A 154 16.25 1.14 18.51
N SER A 155 15.59 0.58 17.47
CA SER A 155 16.24 0.31 16.19
C SER A 155 16.76 1.58 15.52
N SER A 156 16.02 2.68 15.60
CA SER A 156 16.45 3.98 15.09
C SER A 156 17.67 4.52 15.82
N ARG A 157 17.73 4.34 17.14
CA ARG A 157 18.87 4.75 17.96
C ARG A 157 20.12 3.92 17.65
N ASP A 158 19.95 2.62 17.42
CA ASP A 158 21.06 1.73 17.03
C ASP A 158 21.58 2.07 15.63
N GLU A 159 20.68 2.33 14.67
CA GLU A 159 21.05 2.75 13.32
C GLU A 159 21.72 4.14 13.31
N TYR A 160 21.30 5.08 14.18
CA TYR A 160 21.98 6.36 14.35
C TYR A 160 23.46 6.15 14.76
N GLN A 161 23.69 5.28 15.75
CA GLN A 161 25.08 4.95 16.16
C GLN A 161 25.87 4.25 15.04
N ARG A 162 25.18 3.44 14.21
CA ARG A 162 25.81 2.81 13.04
C ARG A 162 26.21 3.87 12.01
N CYS A 163 25.33 4.83 11.72
CA CYS A 163 25.64 5.96 10.83
C CYS A 163 26.89 6.73 11.28
N LEU A 164 26.99 7.07 12.57
CA LEU A 164 28.16 7.77 13.12
C LEU A 164 29.45 6.92 13.00
N LYS A 165 29.36 5.60 13.23
CA LYS A 165 30.52 4.69 13.12
C LYS A 165 31.05 4.57 11.71
N VAL A 166 30.23 4.74 10.67
CA VAL A 166 30.68 4.73 9.28
C VAL A 166 31.11 6.11 8.77
N GLY A 167 31.08 7.13 9.64
CA GLY A 167 31.64 8.47 9.39
C GLY A 167 30.64 9.54 8.95
N LEU A 168 29.33 9.27 9.02
CA LEU A 168 28.33 10.33 8.86
C LEU A 168 28.40 11.29 10.05
N ASN A 169 28.14 12.58 9.82
CA ASN A 169 27.97 13.53 10.91
C ASN A 169 26.57 13.38 11.56
N GLU A 170 26.34 14.05 12.70
CA GLU A 170 25.09 13.93 13.47
C GLU A 170 23.85 14.34 12.68
N GLU A 171 23.94 15.37 11.85
CA GLU A 171 22.83 15.84 11.01
C GLU A 171 22.48 14.82 9.91
N GLU A 172 23.49 14.29 9.23
CA GLU A 172 23.30 13.25 8.22
C GLU A 172 22.73 11.97 8.85
N ALA A 173 23.25 11.55 9.99
CA ALA A 173 22.75 10.39 10.73
C ALA A 173 21.30 10.58 11.18
N LEU A 174 20.95 11.76 11.69
CA LEU A 174 19.59 12.09 12.10
C LEU A 174 18.63 12.09 10.90
N LYS A 175 19.06 12.61 9.74
CA LYS A 175 18.25 12.59 8.51
C LYS A 175 17.94 11.16 8.08
N VAL A 176 18.92 10.27 8.08
CA VAL A 176 18.74 8.86 7.75
C VAL A 176 17.72 8.19 8.69
N VAL A 177 17.93 8.30 10.00
CA VAL A 177 17.06 7.62 10.95
C VAL A 177 15.66 8.24 11.01
N SER A 178 15.52 9.55 10.82
CA SER A 178 14.20 10.19 10.71
C SER A 178 13.40 9.65 9.53
N HIS A 179 14.05 9.28 8.44
CA HIS A 179 13.37 8.74 7.26
C HIS A 179 12.82 7.32 7.50
N TYR A 180 13.58 6.46 8.17
CA TYR A 180 13.23 5.03 8.32
C TYR A 180 12.64 4.68 9.70
N SER A 181 12.63 5.61 10.65
CA SER A 181 12.14 5.35 12.01
C SER A 181 10.69 4.87 12.01
N ARG A 182 10.43 3.81 12.79
CA ARG A 182 9.09 3.31 13.10
C ARG A 182 8.23 4.33 13.83
N ASP A 183 8.86 5.27 14.54
CA ASP A 183 8.14 6.32 15.28
C ASP A 183 7.34 7.25 14.36
N ASN A 184 7.68 7.31 13.05
CA ASN A 184 6.84 7.98 12.07
C ASN A 184 5.42 7.39 12.03
N GLY A 185 5.29 6.06 12.04
CA GLY A 185 4.02 5.36 12.11
C GLY A 185 3.31 5.49 13.47
N ARG A 186 4.03 5.90 14.52
CA ARG A 186 3.54 5.98 15.92
C ARG A 186 3.25 7.39 16.39
N THR A 187 3.55 8.42 15.58
CA THR A 187 3.18 9.81 15.91
C THR A 187 1.67 9.91 16.11
N PRO A 188 1.21 10.81 17.02
CA PRO A 188 -0.22 11.00 17.27
C PRO A 188 -1.04 11.24 16.02
N PHE A 189 -2.22 10.64 15.93
CA PHE A 189 -3.16 10.84 14.84
C PHE A 189 -3.60 12.31 14.77
N GLN A 190 -3.67 12.85 13.57
CA GLN A 190 -3.93 14.25 13.29
C GLN A 190 -5.43 14.50 13.10
N TRP A 191 -6.16 14.79 14.19
CA TRP A 191 -7.61 15.02 14.15
C TRP A 191 -7.99 16.36 13.58
N ASN A 192 -7.25 17.41 13.95
CA ASN A 192 -7.50 18.79 13.53
C ASN A 192 -6.22 19.65 13.64
N ASP A 193 -6.33 20.95 13.37
CA ASP A 193 -5.23 21.92 13.41
C ASP A 193 -5.02 22.57 14.81
N GLU A 194 -5.71 22.09 15.85
CA GLU A 194 -5.55 22.56 17.22
C GLU A 194 -4.27 21.99 17.87
N LYS A 195 -3.99 22.43 19.10
CA LYS A 195 -2.85 21.95 19.88
C LYS A 195 -2.81 20.42 19.93
N ASN A 196 -1.63 19.87 19.72
CA ASN A 196 -1.38 18.42 19.66
C ASN A 196 -2.19 17.70 18.55
N GLY A 197 -2.58 18.42 17.48
CA GLY A 197 -3.41 17.84 16.42
C GLY A 197 -4.80 17.39 16.90
N GLY A 198 -5.30 17.93 18.01
CA GLY A 198 -6.53 17.49 18.64
C GLY A 198 -6.46 16.12 19.29
N PHE A 199 -5.26 15.47 19.35
CA PHE A 199 -5.08 14.12 19.86
C PHE A 199 -5.21 14.03 21.39
N THR A 200 -4.61 14.99 22.11
CA THR A 200 -4.62 15.02 23.58
C THR A 200 -4.49 16.43 24.13
N THR A 201 -5.06 16.65 25.30
CA THR A 201 -4.85 17.88 26.11
C THR A 201 -3.59 17.79 26.99
N GLY A 202 -3.04 16.59 27.19
CA GLY A 202 -1.81 16.32 27.96
C GLY A 202 -0.57 16.38 27.09
N THR A 203 0.51 15.75 27.57
CA THR A 203 1.75 15.55 26.83
C THR A 203 1.67 14.23 26.07
N PRO A 204 1.74 14.22 24.73
CA PRO A 204 1.74 12.96 23.99
C PRO A 204 3.05 12.18 24.24
N TRP A 205 3.02 10.86 24.05
CA TRP A 205 4.21 10.01 24.14
C TRP A 205 5.29 10.45 23.14
N LEU A 206 4.96 10.48 21.86
CA LEU A 206 5.83 11.01 20.80
C LEU A 206 5.39 12.43 20.42
N MET A 207 6.30 13.18 19.83
CA MET A 207 5.96 14.49 19.28
C MET A 207 4.87 14.38 18.21
N VAL A 208 4.01 15.39 18.15
CA VAL A 208 3.05 15.51 17.06
C VAL A 208 3.77 15.96 15.81
N ASN A 209 3.54 15.29 14.68
CA ASN A 209 4.08 15.71 13.40
C ASN A 209 3.58 17.13 13.06
N PRO A 210 4.46 18.10 12.85
CA PRO A 210 4.08 19.51 12.59
C PRO A 210 3.11 19.72 11.42
N GLN A 211 3.06 18.74 10.49
CA GLN A 211 2.14 18.78 9.34
C GLN A 211 0.66 18.67 9.72
N TYR A 212 0.32 18.44 11.01
CA TYR A 212 -1.07 18.41 11.47
C TYR A 212 -1.84 19.69 11.17
N LYS A 213 -1.16 20.79 10.93
CA LYS A 213 -1.78 22.06 10.52
C LYS A 213 -2.46 21.96 9.15
N ASP A 214 -1.89 21.17 8.25
CA ASP A 214 -2.36 21.05 6.86
C ASP A 214 -2.98 19.66 6.59
N ILE A 215 -2.39 18.60 7.17
CA ILE A 215 -2.82 17.22 7.00
C ILE A 215 -3.55 16.78 8.27
N ASN A 216 -4.87 16.80 8.27
CA ASN A 216 -5.67 16.35 9.40
C ASN A 216 -7.08 15.93 8.98
N ALA A 217 -7.75 15.16 9.84
CA ALA A 217 -9.09 14.63 9.56
C ALA A 217 -10.12 15.72 9.34
N ALA A 218 -10.15 16.76 10.18
CA ALA A 218 -11.14 17.84 10.09
C ALA A 218 -11.05 18.62 8.77
N SER A 219 -9.85 18.76 8.19
CA SER A 219 -9.65 19.44 6.91
C SER A 219 -10.05 18.61 5.70
N GLN A 220 -10.28 17.29 5.86
CA GLN A 220 -10.51 16.34 4.76
C GLN A 220 -11.89 15.70 4.76
N ILE A 221 -12.49 15.46 5.94
CA ILE A 221 -13.81 14.83 6.05
C ILE A 221 -14.87 15.73 5.39
N GLY A 222 -15.60 15.15 4.42
CA GLY A 222 -16.63 15.87 3.66
C GLY A 222 -16.09 16.83 2.58
N LYS A 223 -14.76 16.94 2.42
CA LYS A 223 -14.16 17.76 1.39
C LYS A 223 -13.95 16.96 0.11
N GLU A 224 -14.68 17.30 -0.92
CA GLU A 224 -14.52 16.69 -2.24
C GLU A 224 -13.07 16.75 -2.72
N GLY A 225 -12.58 15.67 -3.28
CA GLY A 225 -11.21 15.55 -3.78
C GLY A 225 -10.15 15.30 -2.71
N SER A 226 -10.49 15.27 -1.40
CA SER A 226 -9.54 14.89 -0.34
C SER A 226 -9.10 13.44 -0.42
N ILE A 227 -8.00 13.11 0.23
CA ILE A 227 -7.50 11.72 0.32
C ILE A 227 -8.50 10.88 1.12
N TYR A 228 -9.05 11.40 2.21
CA TYR A 228 -10.05 10.73 3.03
C TYR A 228 -11.30 10.31 2.22
N GLU A 229 -11.89 11.23 1.46
CA GLU A 229 -13.07 10.91 0.65
C GLU A 229 -12.74 9.94 -0.50
N PHE A 230 -11.51 9.96 -1.00
CA PHE A 230 -11.03 8.99 -1.98
C PHE A 230 -10.97 7.57 -1.37
N TYR A 231 -10.38 7.40 -0.18
CA TYR A 231 -10.37 6.11 0.54
C TYR A 231 -11.78 5.61 0.85
N LYS A 232 -12.66 6.50 1.27
CA LYS A 232 -14.08 6.18 1.48
C LYS A 232 -14.76 5.68 0.21
N SER A 233 -14.44 6.28 -0.93
CA SER A 233 -14.95 5.87 -2.24
C SER A 233 -14.39 4.50 -2.66
N MET A 234 -13.11 4.22 -2.39
CA MET A 234 -12.52 2.89 -2.62
C MET A 234 -13.20 1.80 -1.80
N ILE A 235 -13.45 2.07 -0.52
CA ILE A 235 -14.16 1.13 0.37
C ILE A 235 -15.58 0.90 -0.14
N ALA A 236 -16.29 1.95 -0.54
CA ALA A 236 -17.63 1.85 -1.09
C ALA A 236 -17.65 1.01 -2.39
N LEU A 237 -16.71 1.25 -3.29
CA LEU A 237 -16.56 0.50 -4.54
C LEU A 237 -16.30 -1.00 -4.28
N ARG A 238 -15.43 -1.33 -3.32
CA ARG A 238 -15.12 -2.71 -2.96
C ARG A 238 -16.31 -3.46 -2.37
N ARG A 239 -17.28 -2.75 -1.76
CA ARG A 239 -18.51 -3.29 -1.15
C ARG A 239 -19.73 -3.15 -2.04
N ASP A 240 -19.59 -2.66 -3.27
CA ASP A 240 -20.69 -2.55 -4.23
C ASP A 240 -20.99 -3.92 -4.83
N ASP A 241 -22.18 -4.45 -4.63
CA ASP A 241 -22.63 -5.78 -5.09
C ASP A 241 -22.40 -6.02 -6.60
N ARG A 242 -22.28 -4.95 -7.38
CA ARG A 242 -21.98 -5.05 -8.82
C ARG A 242 -20.55 -5.46 -9.10
N TYR A 243 -19.61 -5.09 -8.21
CA TYR A 243 -18.16 -5.19 -8.42
C TYR A 243 -17.48 -6.03 -7.37
N GLU A 244 -18.10 -6.27 -6.20
CA GLU A 244 -17.52 -6.99 -5.08
C GLU A 244 -16.91 -8.32 -5.51
N ASP A 245 -17.68 -9.12 -6.26
CA ASP A 245 -17.24 -10.43 -6.75
C ASP A 245 -15.93 -10.34 -7.53
N THR A 246 -15.80 -9.37 -8.44
CA THR A 246 -14.58 -9.14 -9.22
C THR A 246 -13.45 -8.53 -8.40
N ILE A 247 -13.74 -7.52 -7.58
CA ILE A 247 -12.71 -6.81 -6.81
C ILE A 247 -12.18 -7.66 -5.65
N VAL A 248 -13.02 -8.45 -5.00
CA VAL A 248 -12.61 -9.29 -3.86
C VAL A 248 -12.00 -10.60 -4.33
N TYR A 249 -12.70 -11.34 -5.20
CA TYR A 249 -12.34 -12.72 -5.55
C TYR A 249 -11.60 -12.85 -6.89
N GLY A 250 -11.76 -11.90 -7.81
CA GLY A 250 -11.14 -11.96 -9.12
C GLY A 250 -9.60 -12.08 -9.05
N VAL A 251 -9.02 -12.77 -10.01
CA VAL A 251 -7.55 -12.92 -10.12
C VAL A 251 -6.91 -11.59 -10.50
N THR A 252 -5.75 -11.27 -9.92
CA THR A 252 -4.91 -10.15 -10.36
C THR A 252 -4.07 -10.63 -11.54
N GLU A 253 -4.20 -9.98 -12.68
CA GLU A 253 -3.44 -10.26 -13.89
C GLU A 253 -2.69 -9.00 -14.32
N PRO A 254 -1.36 -8.93 -14.09
CA PRO A 254 -0.54 -7.81 -14.52
C PRO A 254 -0.56 -7.61 -16.05
N VAL A 255 -0.55 -6.34 -16.46
CA VAL A 255 -0.37 -5.93 -17.87
C VAL A 255 0.59 -4.76 -17.92
N LEU A 256 1.18 -4.51 -19.08
CA LEU A 256 2.19 -3.46 -19.27
C LEU A 256 3.41 -3.61 -18.35
N GLU A 257 3.80 -4.85 -18.04
CA GLU A 257 4.90 -5.12 -17.11
C GLU A 257 6.21 -4.46 -17.52
N ASP A 258 6.50 -4.42 -18.83
CA ASP A 258 7.70 -3.80 -19.40
C ASP A 258 7.56 -2.27 -19.58
N GLN A 259 6.38 -1.69 -19.31
CA GLN A 259 6.16 -0.26 -19.46
C GLN A 259 6.70 0.49 -18.25
N LYS A 260 7.78 1.26 -18.47
CA LYS A 260 8.41 2.01 -17.37
C LYS A 260 7.44 3.02 -16.73
N ASP A 261 7.47 3.10 -15.41
CA ASP A 261 6.71 4.04 -14.57
C ASP A 261 5.18 3.96 -14.74
N ILE A 262 4.67 2.88 -15.34
CA ILE A 262 3.24 2.57 -15.42
C ILE A 262 3.02 1.24 -14.69
N MET A 263 2.11 1.24 -13.74
CA MET A 263 1.62 0.01 -13.09
C MET A 263 0.17 -0.23 -13.52
N ALA A 264 -0.09 -1.38 -14.13
CA ALA A 264 -1.43 -1.73 -14.57
C ALA A 264 -1.71 -3.22 -14.37
N TYR A 265 -2.92 -3.53 -13.93
CA TYR A 265 -3.37 -4.90 -13.78
C TYR A 265 -4.88 -5.00 -13.92
N PHE A 266 -5.35 -6.16 -14.37
CA PHE A 266 -6.75 -6.50 -14.31
C PHE A 266 -7.08 -7.25 -13.03
N ARG A 267 -8.28 -7.01 -12.50
CA ARG A 267 -9.02 -7.94 -11.67
C ARG A 267 -10.00 -8.66 -12.58
N ARG A 268 -9.80 -9.96 -12.79
CA ARG A 268 -10.60 -10.74 -13.74
C ARG A 268 -11.84 -11.30 -13.05
N GLY A 269 -13.01 -10.98 -13.59
CA GLY A 269 -14.29 -11.45 -13.07
C GLY A 269 -15.11 -12.20 -14.11
N GLU A 270 -16.24 -12.75 -13.67
CA GLU A 270 -17.19 -13.46 -14.54
C GLU A 270 -18.04 -12.51 -15.39
N LYS A 271 -18.44 -11.39 -14.80
CA LYS A 271 -19.40 -10.43 -15.40
C LYS A 271 -18.71 -9.28 -16.10
N GLN A 272 -17.66 -8.79 -15.53
CA GLN A 272 -16.79 -7.70 -16.01
C GLN A 272 -15.37 -7.91 -15.53
N ASP A 273 -14.42 -7.24 -16.19
CA ASP A 273 -13.10 -7.06 -15.66
C ASP A 273 -12.99 -5.66 -15.03
N ILE A 274 -12.11 -5.50 -14.05
CA ILE A 274 -11.72 -4.21 -13.50
C ILE A 274 -10.27 -3.96 -13.89
N LEU A 275 -9.99 -2.89 -14.63
CA LEU A 275 -8.64 -2.43 -14.91
C LEU A 275 -8.25 -1.37 -13.89
N VAL A 276 -7.13 -1.61 -13.20
CA VAL A 276 -6.49 -0.63 -12.32
C VAL A 276 -5.20 -0.19 -12.98
N ILE A 277 -5.00 1.11 -13.11
CA ILE A 277 -3.81 1.66 -13.79
C ILE A 277 -3.35 2.94 -13.10
N GLY A 278 -2.04 3.09 -12.92
CA GLY A 278 -1.39 4.28 -12.37
C GLY A 278 -0.18 4.71 -13.18
N ASN A 279 -0.03 6.01 -13.32
CA ASN A 279 1.09 6.69 -13.97
C ASN A 279 1.97 7.34 -12.91
N PHE A 280 3.16 6.81 -12.65
CA PHE A 280 4.12 7.36 -11.67
C PHE A 280 4.94 8.53 -12.22
N ARG A 281 4.73 8.93 -13.46
CA ARG A 281 5.46 10.05 -14.08
C ARG A 281 4.87 11.39 -13.65
N ASP A 282 5.69 12.40 -13.62
CA ASP A 282 5.33 13.81 -13.46
C ASP A 282 4.81 14.46 -14.76
N GLU A 283 4.61 13.65 -15.81
CA GLU A 283 4.06 14.03 -17.12
C GLU A 283 2.94 13.07 -17.55
N ALA A 284 2.12 13.53 -18.48
CA ALA A 284 1.05 12.71 -19.05
C ALA A 284 1.61 11.52 -19.84
N ALA A 285 0.89 10.40 -19.80
CA ALA A 285 1.24 9.18 -20.52
C ALA A 285 0.07 8.68 -21.37
N GLU A 286 0.41 8.11 -22.54
CA GLU A 286 -0.53 7.32 -23.35
C GLU A 286 0.04 5.90 -23.47
N VAL A 287 -0.76 4.90 -23.14
CA VAL A 287 -0.38 3.49 -23.27
C VAL A 287 -1.40 2.73 -24.11
N GLU A 288 -0.97 1.65 -24.74
CA GLU A 288 -1.85 0.76 -25.49
C GLU A 288 -2.04 -0.55 -24.74
N ILE A 289 -3.31 -0.90 -24.49
CA ILE A 289 -3.75 -2.18 -23.93
C ILE A 289 -4.64 -2.85 -24.97
N PRO A 290 -4.08 -3.74 -25.80
CA PRO A 290 -4.80 -4.31 -26.96
C PRO A 290 -6.11 -5.00 -26.58
N GLU A 291 -6.21 -5.54 -25.39
CA GLU A 291 -7.42 -6.20 -24.88
C GLU A 291 -8.61 -5.25 -24.72
N LEU A 292 -8.41 -3.95 -24.68
CA LEU A 292 -9.50 -2.96 -24.58
C LEU A 292 -10.09 -2.60 -25.96
N LYS A 293 -9.51 -3.08 -27.07
CA LYS A 293 -10.03 -2.80 -28.41
C LYS A 293 -11.47 -3.33 -28.56
N GLY A 294 -12.37 -2.46 -28.97
CA GLY A 294 -13.79 -2.77 -29.13
C GLY A 294 -14.56 -3.01 -27.81
N LYS A 295 -13.95 -2.77 -26.65
CA LYS A 295 -14.63 -2.86 -25.35
C LYS A 295 -15.08 -1.48 -24.85
N THR A 296 -16.15 -1.48 -24.08
CA THR A 296 -16.60 -0.28 -23.34
C THR A 296 -15.90 -0.24 -22.00
N CYS A 297 -15.21 0.89 -21.72
CA CYS A 297 -14.59 1.18 -20.44
C CYS A 297 -15.36 2.31 -19.75
N GLN A 298 -15.69 2.12 -18.47
CA GLN A 298 -16.32 3.14 -17.63
C GLN A 298 -15.42 3.42 -16.43
N VAL A 299 -15.14 4.69 -16.15
CA VAL A 299 -14.41 5.10 -14.96
C VAL A 299 -15.28 4.83 -13.73
N LEU A 300 -14.72 4.09 -12.78
CA LEU A 300 -15.33 3.82 -11.47
C LEU A 300 -14.69 4.68 -10.37
N LEU A 301 -13.38 4.88 -10.46
CA LEU A 301 -12.63 5.70 -9.51
C LEU A 301 -11.48 6.39 -10.25
N ASN A 302 -11.24 7.66 -9.90
CA ASN A 302 -10.16 8.47 -10.45
C ASN A 302 -9.63 9.40 -9.35
N ASN A 303 -8.32 9.48 -9.19
CA ASN A 303 -7.71 10.33 -8.16
C ASN A 303 -7.73 11.83 -8.49
N GLY A 304 -8.00 12.19 -9.74
CA GLY A 304 -8.08 13.59 -10.23
C GLY A 304 -7.88 13.65 -11.75
N GLY A 305 -8.11 14.83 -12.32
CA GLY A 305 -7.91 15.05 -13.73
C GLY A 305 -8.89 14.34 -14.67
N THR A 306 -8.56 14.37 -15.95
CA THR A 306 -9.31 13.67 -17.00
C THR A 306 -8.59 12.40 -17.44
N CYS A 307 -9.34 11.35 -17.72
CA CYS A 307 -8.79 10.11 -18.27
C CYS A 307 -9.73 9.56 -19.33
N MET A 308 -9.17 8.85 -20.29
CA MET A 308 -9.92 8.16 -21.34
C MET A 308 -9.32 6.80 -21.65
N ALA A 309 -10.20 5.82 -21.84
CA ALA A 309 -9.85 4.53 -22.40
C ALA A 309 -10.71 4.32 -23.66
N VAL A 310 -10.10 4.45 -24.84
CA VAL A 310 -10.78 4.41 -26.13
C VAL A 310 -10.00 3.54 -27.09
N ASP A 311 -10.66 2.53 -27.64
CA ASP A 311 -10.13 1.63 -28.67
C ASP A 311 -8.73 1.08 -28.37
N GLY A 312 -8.51 0.66 -27.14
CA GLY A 312 -7.25 0.06 -26.70
C GLY A 312 -6.22 1.07 -26.19
N LYS A 313 -6.46 2.37 -26.30
CA LYS A 313 -5.56 3.42 -25.78
C LYS A 313 -6.08 3.99 -24.48
N VAL A 314 -5.19 4.12 -23.50
CA VAL A 314 -5.46 4.77 -22.22
C VAL A 314 -4.58 5.99 -22.08
N LYS A 315 -5.20 7.14 -21.85
CA LYS A 315 -4.51 8.41 -21.56
C LYS A 315 -4.67 8.74 -20.08
N LEU A 316 -3.55 9.05 -19.46
CA LEU A 316 -3.44 9.42 -18.06
C LEU A 316 -2.70 10.76 -17.92
N GLU A 317 -3.10 11.57 -16.97
CA GLU A 317 -2.34 12.75 -16.55
C GLU A 317 -1.15 12.34 -15.66
N ALA A 318 -0.31 13.29 -15.29
CA ALA A 318 0.76 13.09 -14.33
C ALA A 318 0.22 12.57 -12.99
N LEU A 319 0.87 11.56 -12.41
CA LEU A 319 0.54 10.98 -11.11
C LEU A 319 -0.93 10.51 -10.99
N GLN A 320 -1.53 10.15 -12.12
CA GLN A 320 -2.93 9.73 -12.17
C GLN A 320 -3.08 8.23 -11.95
N GLY A 321 -4.04 7.87 -11.07
CA GLY A 321 -4.50 6.50 -10.83
C GLY A 321 -5.99 6.36 -11.14
N VAL A 322 -6.36 5.34 -11.91
CA VAL A 322 -7.74 5.14 -12.37
C VAL A 322 -8.15 3.68 -12.24
N VAL A 323 -9.40 3.48 -11.87
CA VAL A 323 -10.08 2.18 -11.88
C VAL A 323 -11.18 2.22 -12.91
N PHE A 324 -11.14 1.32 -13.89
CA PHE A 324 -12.15 1.18 -14.94
C PHE A 324 -12.92 -0.12 -14.79
N GLU A 325 -14.24 -0.06 -14.98
CA GLU A 325 -15.01 -1.22 -15.40
C GLU A 325 -14.74 -1.48 -16.88
N VAL A 326 -14.44 -2.72 -17.24
CA VAL A 326 -14.28 -3.18 -18.62
C VAL A 326 -15.34 -4.23 -18.90
N LYS A 327 -16.37 -3.87 -19.69
CA LYS A 327 -17.47 -4.75 -19.99
C LYS A 327 -17.04 -5.91 -20.89
N LEU A 328 -17.39 -7.13 -20.48
CA LEU A 328 -17.15 -8.31 -21.30
C LEU A 328 -18.23 -8.41 -22.41
N THR A 329 -17.80 -8.74 -23.61
CA THR A 329 -18.72 -9.03 -24.72
C THR A 329 -19.50 -10.34 -24.55
N LYS A 330 -18.95 -11.28 -23.75
CA LYS A 330 -19.58 -12.56 -23.33
C LYS A 330 -19.15 -12.84 -21.90
N LYS A 331 -20.01 -13.43 -21.10
CA LYS A 331 -19.65 -13.89 -19.75
C LYS A 331 -18.46 -14.89 -19.84
N ARG A 332 -17.50 -14.74 -18.95
CA ARG A 332 -16.40 -15.69 -18.81
C ARG A 332 -16.89 -16.85 -17.93
N THR A 333 -16.68 -18.07 -18.37
CA THR A 333 -16.85 -19.23 -17.49
C THR A 333 -15.54 -19.37 -16.71
N VAL A 334 -15.58 -19.14 -15.42
CA VAL A 334 -14.45 -19.45 -14.53
C VAL A 334 -14.49 -20.95 -14.28
N VAL A 335 -13.42 -21.65 -14.63
CA VAL A 335 -13.23 -23.09 -14.40
C VAL A 335 -12.54 -23.28 -13.07
#